data_202cf4f51c65773859d53f6a526815db
#
_entry.id   202cf4f51c65773859d53f6a526815db
#
_cell.length_a   1.000
_cell.length_b   1.000
_cell.length_c   1.000
_cell.angle_alpha   90.00
_cell.angle_beta   90.00
_cell.angle_gamma   90.00
#
_symmetry.space_group_name_H-M   'P 1'
#
loop_
_entity.id
_entity.type
_entity.pdbx_description
1 polymer ?
#
loop_
_entity_poly.entity_id
_entity_poly.type
_entity_poly.pdbx_seq_one_letter_code
_entity_poly.pdbx_strand_id
1 'polypeptide(L)'
;MDIQFPPFLQKGDKVVIVSPSSKIDKQFLKGAKKRIESWGVKVVMGKHAGGSSGRYAGTISQRLKDLQDAMDDPKVKAILSSRGGYGAVHLIDKIDFTAFREYPKWLLGFSDITALHNLFQKNGYASLHSLMARHLAVEPEDDPCTNYLKDILFGNLPSYTCEKHKLNKQGSTQGVLRGGNMAVAYGLRGTPYDIPAEGTVLSLSLIHISEPTRPEPI
;
A
#
# COMPACT_ATOMS: atom_id res chain seq x y z
N MET A 1 7.80 3.92 19.79
CA MET A 1 6.34 4.01 19.53
C MET A 1 5.90 2.63 19.07
N ASP A 2 4.98 2.02 19.80
CA ASP A 2 4.44 0.72 19.43
C ASP A 2 3.57 0.84 18.19
N ILE A 3 3.76 -0.04 17.23
CA ILE A 3 2.96 -0.07 15.99
C ILE A 3 1.73 -0.94 16.22
N GLN A 4 0.56 -0.34 16.08
CA GLN A 4 -0.71 -1.04 16.16
C GLN A 4 -1.01 -1.79 14.86
N PHE A 5 -1.31 -3.07 14.97
CA PHE A 5 -1.74 -3.91 13.86
C PHE A 5 -3.27 -3.89 13.77
N PRO A 6 -3.82 -3.64 12.57
CA PRO A 6 -5.24 -3.84 12.35
C PRO A 6 -5.64 -5.31 12.54
N PRO A 7 -6.90 -5.61 12.89
CA PRO A 7 -7.37 -6.99 13.01
C PRO A 7 -7.29 -7.71 11.65
N PHE A 8 -7.04 -9.02 11.69
CA PHE A 8 -7.07 -9.87 10.50
C PHE A 8 -8.49 -9.98 9.93
N LEU A 9 -8.56 -10.17 8.61
CA LEU A 9 -9.84 -10.29 7.91
C LEU A 9 -10.56 -11.59 8.27
N GLN A 10 -11.88 -11.50 8.27
CA GLN A 10 -12.78 -12.64 8.37
C GLN A 10 -13.70 -12.70 7.14
N LYS A 11 -14.30 -13.87 6.89
CA LYS A 11 -15.30 -14.01 5.83
C LYS A 11 -16.46 -13.03 6.06
N GLY A 12 -16.86 -12.35 5.00
CA GLY A 12 -17.90 -11.33 5.05
C GLY A 12 -17.42 -9.91 5.31
N ASP A 13 -16.16 -9.73 5.71
CA ASP A 13 -15.55 -8.41 5.93
C ASP A 13 -15.55 -7.55 4.66
N LYS A 14 -15.56 -6.23 4.87
CA LYS A 14 -15.60 -5.25 3.79
C LYS A 14 -14.21 -4.76 3.44
N VAL A 15 -13.84 -4.89 2.17
CA VAL A 15 -12.63 -4.33 1.56
C VAL A 15 -13.03 -3.22 0.59
N VAL A 16 -12.34 -2.09 0.61
CA VAL A 16 -12.57 -0.98 -0.32
C VAL A 16 -11.37 -0.83 -1.24
N ILE A 17 -11.63 -0.74 -2.55
CA ILE A 17 -10.60 -0.39 -3.55
C ILE A 17 -10.67 1.10 -3.82
N VAL A 18 -9.55 1.81 -3.60
CA VAL A 18 -9.41 3.25 -3.86
C VAL A 18 -8.28 3.50 -4.85
N SER A 19 -8.29 4.66 -5.49
CA SER A 19 -7.25 5.07 -6.46
C SER A 19 -6.57 6.37 -6.01
N PRO A 20 -5.64 6.32 -5.04
CA PRO A 20 -5.03 7.53 -4.49
C PRO A 20 -4.00 8.18 -5.43
N SER A 21 -3.57 7.47 -6.46
CA SER A 21 -2.46 7.84 -7.37
C SER A 21 -2.93 8.01 -8.81
N SER A 22 -2.34 7.27 -9.74
CA SER A 22 -2.64 7.34 -11.16
C SER A 22 -3.93 6.62 -11.54
N LYS A 23 -4.52 7.04 -12.68
CA LYS A 23 -5.71 6.40 -13.26
C LYS A 23 -5.46 4.94 -13.63
N ILE A 24 -6.52 4.14 -13.59
CA ILE A 24 -6.51 2.72 -13.92
C ILE A 24 -7.71 2.38 -14.80
N ASP A 25 -7.54 1.40 -15.68
CA ASP A 25 -8.67 0.89 -16.46
C ASP A 25 -9.65 0.12 -15.57
N LYS A 26 -10.94 0.38 -15.81
CA LYS A 26 -12.02 -0.22 -15.03
C LYS A 26 -12.04 -1.76 -15.07
N GLN A 27 -11.50 -2.37 -16.13
CA GLN A 27 -11.38 -3.82 -16.24
C GLN A 27 -10.52 -4.41 -15.12
N PHE A 28 -9.40 -3.76 -14.77
CA PHE A 28 -8.54 -4.20 -13.68
C PHE A 28 -9.24 -4.08 -12.32
N LEU A 29 -10.04 -3.03 -12.11
CA LEU A 29 -10.84 -2.91 -10.90
C LEU A 29 -11.85 -4.05 -10.77
N LYS A 30 -12.54 -4.41 -11.87
CA LYS A 30 -13.49 -5.53 -11.92
C LYS A 30 -12.79 -6.87 -11.67
N GLY A 31 -11.63 -7.11 -12.31
CA GLY A 31 -10.83 -8.32 -12.12
C GLY A 31 -10.38 -8.48 -10.67
N ALA A 32 -9.81 -7.43 -10.09
CA ALA A 32 -9.40 -7.43 -8.68
C ALA A 32 -10.58 -7.68 -7.73
N LYS A 33 -11.71 -7.02 -7.98
CA LYS A 33 -12.92 -7.26 -7.19
C LYS A 33 -13.29 -8.73 -7.20
N LYS A 34 -13.41 -9.36 -8.38
CA LYS A 34 -13.72 -10.79 -8.51
C LYS A 34 -12.73 -11.66 -7.75
N ARG A 35 -11.42 -11.38 -7.89
CA ARG A 35 -10.35 -12.11 -7.21
C ARG A 35 -10.48 -12.02 -5.67
N ILE A 36 -10.66 -10.84 -5.14
CA ILE A 36 -10.74 -10.63 -3.68
C ILE A 36 -12.05 -11.19 -3.13
N GLU A 37 -13.16 -11.07 -3.85
CA GLU A 37 -14.45 -11.66 -3.43
C GLU A 37 -14.37 -13.20 -3.38
N SER A 38 -13.52 -13.85 -4.18
CA SER A 38 -13.28 -15.29 -4.09
C SER A 38 -12.63 -15.71 -2.76
N TRP A 39 -12.04 -14.79 -2.00
CA TRP A 39 -11.53 -15.03 -0.65
C TRP A 39 -12.62 -15.04 0.43
N GLY A 40 -13.87 -14.74 0.04
CA GLY A 40 -15.03 -14.73 0.94
C GLY A 40 -15.33 -13.39 1.60
N VAL A 41 -14.72 -12.30 1.13
CA VAL A 41 -14.96 -10.93 1.61
C VAL A 41 -15.86 -10.14 0.64
N LYS A 42 -16.38 -9.00 1.10
CA LYS A 42 -17.20 -8.09 0.28
C LYS A 42 -16.32 -6.95 -0.25
N VAL A 43 -16.35 -6.69 -1.55
CA VAL A 43 -15.52 -5.63 -2.15
C VAL A 43 -16.39 -4.49 -2.67
N VAL A 44 -16.06 -3.27 -2.25
CA VAL A 44 -16.66 -2.02 -2.69
C VAL A 44 -15.60 -1.15 -3.36
N MET A 45 -16.00 -0.43 -4.41
CA MET A 45 -15.16 0.56 -5.06
C MET A 45 -15.39 1.93 -4.45
N GLY A 46 -14.32 2.70 -4.24
CA GLY A 46 -14.42 4.12 -4.03
C GLY A 46 -15.18 4.78 -5.19
N LYS A 47 -15.94 5.81 -4.89
CA LYS A 47 -16.81 6.48 -5.88
C LYS A 47 -16.05 6.95 -7.13
N HIS A 48 -14.80 7.37 -6.95
CA HIS A 48 -13.95 7.92 -7.99
C HIS A 48 -12.81 6.95 -8.40
N ALA A 49 -12.80 5.70 -7.90
CA ALA A 49 -11.70 4.75 -8.13
C ALA A 49 -11.41 4.49 -9.63
N GLY A 50 -12.41 4.54 -10.49
CA GLY A 50 -12.27 4.45 -11.96
C GLY A 50 -12.26 5.79 -12.67
N GLY A 51 -12.02 6.88 -11.96
CA GLY A 51 -12.00 8.24 -12.49
C GLY A 51 -10.71 8.58 -13.25
N SER A 52 -10.69 9.77 -13.87
CA SER A 52 -9.54 10.29 -14.58
C SER A 52 -9.51 11.83 -14.52
N SER A 53 -8.35 12.38 -14.22
CA SER A 53 -8.02 13.81 -14.32
C SER A 53 -6.56 13.92 -14.75
N GLY A 54 -6.32 14.09 -16.06
CA GLY A 54 -4.99 13.98 -16.64
C GLY A 54 -4.38 12.60 -16.40
N ARG A 55 -3.24 12.54 -15.71
CA ARG A 55 -2.56 11.27 -15.33
C ARG A 55 -3.12 10.62 -14.07
N TYR A 56 -3.90 11.34 -13.28
CA TYR A 56 -4.41 10.90 -11.97
C TYR A 56 -5.77 10.21 -12.09
N ALA A 57 -6.13 9.45 -11.06
CA ALA A 57 -7.45 8.80 -10.97
C ALA A 57 -8.62 9.76 -10.68
N GLY A 58 -8.33 11.04 -10.52
CA GLY A 58 -9.26 12.11 -10.26
C GLY A 58 -8.55 13.33 -9.70
N THR A 59 -9.30 14.36 -9.34
CA THR A 59 -8.77 15.53 -8.63
C THR A 59 -8.23 15.12 -7.25
N ILE A 60 -7.43 15.96 -6.62
CA ILE A 60 -6.95 15.73 -5.25
C ILE A 60 -8.12 15.49 -4.30
N SER A 61 -9.17 16.33 -4.39
CA SER A 61 -10.36 16.21 -3.55
C SER A 61 -11.10 14.87 -3.74
N GLN A 62 -11.23 14.40 -4.97
CA GLN A 62 -11.90 13.13 -5.28
C GLN A 62 -11.13 11.94 -4.73
N ARG A 63 -9.81 11.90 -4.95
CA ARG A 63 -8.94 10.83 -4.45
C ARG A 63 -8.85 10.82 -2.93
N LEU A 64 -8.75 12.01 -2.32
CA LEU A 64 -8.78 12.18 -0.87
C LEU A 64 -10.10 11.69 -0.29
N LYS A 65 -11.22 12.12 -0.88
CA LYS A 65 -12.55 11.73 -0.40
C LYS A 65 -12.74 10.22 -0.39
N ASP A 66 -12.39 9.52 -1.46
CA ASP A 66 -12.51 8.05 -1.51
C ASP A 66 -11.66 7.36 -0.45
N LEU A 67 -10.44 7.86 -0.22
CA LEU A 67 -9.55 7.31 0.81
C LEU A 67 -10.07 7.60 2.21
N GLN A 68 -10.50 8.84 2.46
CA GLN A 68 -11.03 9.26 3.77
C GLN A 68 -12.33 8.52 4.09
N ASP A 69 -13.28 8.44 3.15
CA ASP A 69 -14.53 7.69 3.33
C ASP A 69 -14.24 6.21 3.70
N ALA A 70 -13.22 5.60 3.08
CA ALA A 70 -12.81 4.25 3.42
C ALA A 70 -12.12 4.14 4.79
N MET A 71 -11.38 5.17 5.20
CA MET A 71 -10.74 5.25 6.50
C MET A 71 -11.77 5.46 7.63
N ASP A 72 -12.82 6.21 7.38
CA ASP A 72 -13.82 6.58 8.38
C ASP A 72 -14.93 5.52 8.55
N ASP A 73 -15.17 4.68 7.54
CA ASP A 73 -16.21 3.64 7.61
C ASP A 73 -15.79 2.51 8.59
N PRO A 74 -16.48 2.32 9.74
CA PRO A 74 -16.13 1.29 10.73
C PRO A 74 -16.28 -0.14 10.21
N LYS A 75 -17.05 -0.34 9.13
CA LYS A 75 -17.27 -1.66 8.51
C LYS A 75 -16.12 -2.06 7.58
N VAL A 76 -15.29 -1.12 7.14
CA VAL A 76 -14.14 -1.41 6.30
C VAL A 76 -13.03 -2.02 7.15
N LYS A 77 -12.43 -3.11 6.68
CA LYS A 77 -11.32 -3.81 7.34
C LYS A 77 -10.01 -3.73 6.56
N ALA A 78 -10.10 -3.49 5.25
CA ALA A 78 -8.91 -3.25 4.43
C ALA A 78 -9.19 -2.25 3.30
N ILE A 79 -8.19 -1.45 2.99
CA ILE A 79 -8.17 -0.46 1.92
C ILE A 79 -7.10 -0.89 0.93
N LEU A 80 -7.50 -1.29 -0.27
CA LEU A 80 -6.60 -1.70 -1.34
C LEU A 80 -6.41 -0.56 -2.34
N SER A 81 -5.17 -0.18 -2.57
CA SER A 81 -4.84 0.75 -3.64
C SER A 81 -5.00 0.10 -5.00
N SER A 82 -5.59 0.82 -5.97
CA SER A 82 -5.83 0.28 -7.30
C SER A 82 -4.52 0.09 -8.08
N ARG A 83 -3.65 1.08 -8.02
CA ARG A 83 -2.29 1.09 -8.56
C ARG A 83 -1.47 2.24 -7.96
N GLY A 84 -0.17 2.19 -8.16
CA GLY A 84 0.74 3.30 -7.91
C GLY A 84 0.80 4.31 -9.07
N GLY A 85 1.98 4.84 -9.27
CA GLY A 85 2.26 5.87 -10.26
C GLY A 85 2.77 7.14 -9.60
N TYR A 86 1.91 8.16 -9.48
CA TYR A 86 2.23 9.40 -8.78
C TYR A 86 0.97 10.08 -8.26
N GLY A 87 1.08 10.72 -7.09
CA GLY A 87 0.04 11.60 -6.57
C GLY A 87 -0.47 11.28 -5.17
N ALA A 88 -0.07 10.18 -4.55
CA ALA A 88 -0.41 9.87 -3.15
C ALA A 88 0.17 10.94 -2.20
N VAL A 89 1.33 11.47 -2.51
CA VAL A 89 1.98 12.55 -1.75
C VAL A 89 1.11 13.81 -1.61
N HIS A 90 0.22 14.10 -2.57
CA HIS A 90 -0.68 15.26 -2.50
C HIS A 90 -1.80 15.11 -1.45
N LEU A 91 -1.96 13.92 -0.88
CA LEU A 91 -3.04 13.58 0.05
C LEU A 91 -2.56 13.60 1.51
N ILE A 92 -1.28 13.32 1.75
CA ILE A 92 -0.76 12.99 3.09
C ILE A 92 -0.99 14.08 4.15
N ASP A 93 -0.96 15.36 3.76
CA ASP A 93 -1.20 16.48 4.68
C ASP A 93 -2.69 16.74 4.98
N LYS A 94 -3.59 16.02 4.30
CA LYS A 94 -5.04 16.27 4.32
C LYS A 94 -5.85 15.14 4.93
N ILE A 95 -5.18 14.03 5.25
CA ILE A 95 -5.83 12.83 5.78
C ILE A 95 -6.04 13.00 7.29
N ASP A 96 -7.28 12.78 7.73
CA ASP A 96 -7.65 12.74 9.14
C ASP A 96 -7.69 11.30 9.67
N PHE A 97 -7.06 11.08 10.82
CA PHE A 97 -7.00 9.79 11.51
C PHE A 97 -8.00 9.68 12.66
N THR A 98 -8.87 10.66 12.89
CA THR A 98 -9.75 10.69 14.07
C THR A 98 -10.64 9.45 14.15
N ALA A 99 -11.40 9.15 13.12
CA ALA A 99 -12.24 7.95 13.08
C ALA A 99 -11.41 6.66 12.90
N PHE A 100 -10.28 6.75 12.19
CA PHE A 100 -9.40 5.61 11.95
C PHE A 100 -8.84 5.01 13.26
N ARG A 101 -8.60 5.83 14.28
CA ARG A 101 -8.07 5.39 15.59
C ARG A 101 -8.98 4.41 16.30
N GLU A 102 -10.29 4.56 16.12
CA GLU A 102 -11.27 3.66 16.74
C GLU A 102 -11.41 2.34 15.97
N TYR A 103 -11.22 2.38 14.66
CA TYR A 103 -11.42 1.24 13.76
C TYR A 103 -10.24 1.08 12.80
N PRO A 104 -9.04 0.70 13.28
CA PRO A 104 -7.87 0.53 12.43
C PRO A 104 -8.11 -0.53 11.36
N LYS A 105 -7.60 -0.29 10.17
CA LYS A 105 -7.75 -1.17 9.01
C LYS A 105 -6.47 -1.26 8.19
N TRP A 106 -6.30 -2.34 7.46
CA TRP A 106 -5.14 -2.55 6.61
C TRP A 106 -5.13 -1.57 5.43
N LEU A 107 -4.01 -0.90 5.21
CA LEU A 107 -3.70 -0.20 3.96
C LEU A 107 -2.76 -1.08 3.14
N LEU A 108 -3.14 -1.34 1.87
CA LEU A 108 -2.43 -2.22 0.96
C LEU A 108 -1.97 -1.48 -0.29
N GLY A 109 -0.72 -1.74 -0.68
CA GLY A 109 -0.15 -1.21 -1.90
C GLY A 109 1.36 -1.13 -1.85
N PHE A 110 1.97 -0.63 -2.93
CA PHE A 110 3.40 -0.40 -3.02
C PHE A 110 3.71 0.77 -3.99
N SER A 111 4.97 1.02 -4.30
CA SER A 111 5.40 2.09 -5.20
C SER A 111 5.02 3.47 -4.62
N ASP A 112 4.21 4.28 -5.31
CA ASP A 112 3.75 5.60 -4.86
C ASP A 112 3.00 5.56 -3.51
N ILE A 113 2.41 4.41 -3.16
CA ILE A 113 1.72 4.20 -1.88
C ILE A 113 2.69 4.26 -0.69
N THR A 114 3.98 4.20 -0.92
CA THR A 114 5.01 4.44 0.11
C THR A 114 4.77 5.74 0.89
N ALA A 115 4.26 6.79 0.22
CA ALA A 115 3.92 8.04 0.90
C ALA A 115 2.82 7.84 1.97
N LEU A 116 1.82 7.01 1.67
CA LEU A 116 0.77 6.66 2.62
C LEU A 116 1.28 5.70 3.69
N HIS A 117 2.15 4.75 3.36
CA HIS A 117 2.77 3.87 4.36
C HIS A 117 3.53 4.67 5.41
N ASN A 118 4.33 5.65 4.98
CA ASN A 118 5.05 6.53 5.91
C ASN A 118 4.10 7.34 6.80
N LEU A 119 3.01 7.87 6.23
CA LEU A 119 1.97 8.55 6.99
C LEU A 119 1.32 7.64 8.05
N PHE A 120 0.95 6.41 7.66
CA PHE A 120 0.32 5.45 8.57
C PHE A 120 1.27 5.06 9.72
N GLN A 121 2.52 4.76 9.40
CA GLN A 121 3.55 4.44 10.40
C GLN A 121 3.84 5.62 11.34
N LYS A 122 3.86 6.86 10.82
CA LYS A 122 3.97 8.07 11.64
C LYS A 122 2.83 8.17 12.67
N ASN A 123 1.63 7.74 12.28
CA ASN A 123 0.46 7.71 13.17
C ASN A 123 0.38 6.43 14.04
N GLY A 124 1.39 5.56 13.99
CA GLY A 124 1.49 4.38 14.82
C GLY A 124 0.75 3.14 14.27
N TYR A 125 0.43 3.08 13.00
CA TYR A 125 -0.31 1.97 12.39
C TYR A 125 0.54 1.16 11.41
N ALA A 126 0.38 -0.16 11.47
CA ALA A 126 0.92 -1.07 10.47
C ALA A 126 0.17 -0.97 9.14
N SER A 127 0.88 -1.23 8.06
CA SER A 127 0.32 -1.30 6.71
C SER A 127 1.08 -2.36 5.90
N LEU A 128 0.52 -2.83 4.79
CA LEU A 128 1.11 -3.89 3.98
C LEU A 128 1.67 -3.35 2.65
N HIS A 129 2.99 -3.42 2.51
CA HIS A 129 3.66 -3.24 1.22
C HIS A 129 3.42 -4.49 0.38
N SER A 130 2.39 -4.46 -0.47
CA SER A 130 1.82 -5.64 -1.11
C SER A 130 1.27 -5.34 -2.50
N LEU A 131 0.85 -6.39 -3.21
CA LEU A 131 0.15 -6.29 -4.49
C LEU A 131 -1.02 -5.30 -4.41
N MET A 132 -1.32 -4.68 -5.55
CA MET A 132 -2.44 -3.75 -5.75
C MET A 132 -3.49 -4.35 -6.69
N ALA A 133 -4.64 -3.69 -6.81
CA ALA A 133 -5.76 -4.20 -7.61
C ALA A 133 -5.34 -4.56 -9.05
N ARG A 134 -4.47 -3.76 -9.69
CA ARG A 134 -3.99 -4.06 -11.04
C ARG A 134 -3.33 -5.44 -11.12
N HIS A 135 -2.48 -5.79 -10.15
CA HIS A 135 -1.77 -7.07 -10.13
C HIS A 135 -2.74 -8.22 -9.86
N LEU A 136 -3.60 -8.08 -8.85
CA LEU A 136 -4.62 -9.07 -8.52
C LEU A 136 -5.59 -9.38 -9.67
N ALA A 137 -5.72 -8.46 -10.63
CA ALA A 137 -6.57 -8.65 -11.79
C ALA A 137 -5.90 -9.43 -12.94
N VAL A 138 -4.56 -9.44 -13.01
CA VAL A 138 -3.82 -10.00 -14.14
C VAL A 138 -2.99 -11.22 -13.77
N GLU A 139 -2.59 -11.35 -12.52
CA GLU A 139 -1.80 -12.50 -12.08
C GLU A 139 -2.63 -13.80 -12.12
N PRO A 140 -1.99 -14.96 -12.36
CA PRO A 140 -2.64 -16.27 -12.36
C PRO A 140 -3.32 -16.56 -10.99
N GLU A 141 -4.20 -17.56 -10.98
CA GLU A 141 -4.92 -17.93 -9.74
C GLU A 141 -3.99 -18.51 -8.67
N ASP A 142 -2.94 -19.20 -9.10
CA ASP A 142 -1.94 -19.85 -8.25
C ASP A 142 -0.71 -18.97 -7.98
N ASP A 143 -0.75 -17.67 -8.35
CA ASP A 143 0.35 -16.75 -8.07
C ASP A 143 0.74 -16.74 -6.58
N PRO A 144 2.00 -17.05 -6.24
CA PRO A 144 2.45 -17.12 -4.86
C PRO A 144 2.28 -15.81 -4.08
N CYS A 145 2.51 -14.65 -4.73
CA CYS A 145 2.40 -13.36 -4.08
C CYS A 145 0.96 -13.03 -3.71
N THR A 146 0.00 -13.43 -4.57
CA THR A 146 -1.44 -13.30 -4.30
C THR A 146 -1.85 -14.19 -3.13
N ASN A 147 -1.34 -15.42 -3.07
CA ASN A 147 -1.60 -16.37 -1.99
C ASN A 147 -1.01 -15.87 -0.67
N TYR A 148 0.23 -15.36 -0.66
CA TYR A 148 0.84 -14.76 0.52
C TYR A 148 0.05 -13.55 1.03
N LEU A 149 -0.41 -12.68 0.13
CA LEU A 149 -1.23 -11.54 0.53
C LEU A 149 -2.53 -11.98 1.21
N LYS A 150 -3.21 -12.97 0.63
CA LYS A 150 -4.41 -13.56 1.22
C LYS A 150 -4.10 -14.14 2.62
N ASP A 151 -3.07 -14.97 2.72
CA ASP A 151 -2.70 -15.63 3.97
C ASP A 151 -2.40 -14.62 5.07
N ILE A 152 -1.60 -13.58 4.80
CA ILE A 152 -1.30 -12.52 5.76
C ILE A 152 -2.57 -11.82 6.22
N LEU A 153 -3.47 -11.47 5.29
CA LEU A 153 -4.70 -10.77 5.63
C LEU A 153 -5.62 -11.60 6.52
N PHE A 154 -5.59 -12.93 6.41
CA PHE A 154 -6.38 -13.86 7.22
C PHE A 154 -5.62 -14.43 8.45
N GLY A 155 -4.43 -13.89 8.74
CA GLY A 155 -3.68 -14.21 9.96
C GLY A 155 -2.67 -15.35 9.82
N ASN A 156 -2.48 -15.89 8.62
CA ASN A 156 -1.46 -16.90 8.35
C ASN A 156 -0.17 -16.22 7.90
N LEU A 157 0.73 -15.95 8.84
CA LEU A 157 1.98 -15.25 8.52
C LEU A 157 2.98 -16.21 7.88
N PRO A 158 3.39 -15.98 6.62
CA PRO A 158 4.36 -16.82 5.95
C PRO A 158 5.77 -16.61 6.50
N SER A 159 6.60 -17.63 6.36
CA SER A 159 8.04 -17.53 6.55
C SER A 159 8.71 -17.37 5.19
N TYR A 160 9.65 -16.43 5.09
CA TYR A 160 10.40 -16.18 3.86
C TYR A 160 11.85 -16.62 4.02
N THR A 161 12.36 -17.28 2.99
CA THR A 161 13.79 -17.60 2.88
C THR A 161 14.33 -16.96 1.62
N CYS A 162 15.41 -16.21 1.75
CA CYS A 162 16.10 -15.62 0.62
C CYS A 162 17.35 -16.43 0.28
N GLU A 163 17.66 -16.53 -1.01
CA GLU A 163 18.92 -17.11 -1.47
C GLU A 163 20.12 -16.30 -0.99
N LYS A 164 21.25 -17.00 -0.77
CA LYS A 164 22.49 -16.36 -0.39
C LYS A 164 23.01 -15.49 -1.55
N HIS A 165 23.43 -14.28 -1.24
CA HIS A 165 24.06 -13.40 -2.20
C HIS A 165 25.41 -12.91 -1.66
N LYS A 166 26.37 -12.64 -2.56
CA LYS A 166 27.74 -12.20 -2.20
C LYS A 166 27.78 -10.90 -1.40
N LEU A 167 26.76 -10.06 -1.50
CA LEU A 167 26.64 -8.81 -0.77
C LEU A 167 25.92 -8.96 0.58
N ASN A 168 25.41 -10.15 0.90
CA ASN A 168 24.77 -10.38 2.18
C ASN A 168 25.80 -10.30 3.30
N LYS A 169 25.50 -9.53 4.33
CA LYS A 169 26.23 -9.54 5.60
C LYS A 169 25.40 -10.31 6.62
N GLN A 170 26.05 -11.27 7.27
CA GLN A 170 25.40 -12.03 8.35
C GLN A 170 25.25 -11.16 9.59
N GLY A 171 24.14 -11.35 10.29
CA GLY A 171 23.82 -10.64 11.50
C GLY A 171 22.34 -10.76 11.84
N SER A 172 21.96 -10.24 13.00
CA SER A 172 20.57 -10.08 13.42
C SER A 172 20.36 -8.66 13.91
N THR A 173 19.16 -8.14 13.68
CA THR A 173 18.75 -6.83 14.18
C THR A 173 17.30 -6.86 14.57
N GLN A 174 16.90 -5.92 15.42
CA GLN A 174 15.52 -5.72 15.81
C GLN A 174 15.14 -4.27 15.63
N GLY A 175 13.94 -4.02 15.11
CA GLY A 175 13.43 -2.68 14.88
C GLY A 175 12.09 -2.71 14.16
N VAL A 176 11.51 -1.55 13.95
CA VAL A 176 10.28 -1.41 13.15
C VAL A 176 10.66 -1.49 11.68
N LEU A 177 10.04 -2.42 10.94
CA LEU A 177 10.22 -2.52 9.49
C LEU A 177 9.59 -1.30 8.80
N ARG A 178 10.39 -0.52 8.12
CA ARG A 178 9.98 0.67 7.38
C ARG A 178 10.58 0.68 5.99
N GLY A 179 10.03 1.48 5.09
CA GLY A 179 10.60 1.62 3.76
C GLY A 179 9.57 1.63 2.65
N GLY A 180 9.89 0.98 1.53
CA GLY A 180 9.09 0.93 0.31
C GLY A 180 9.88 1.39 -0.91
N ASN A 181 9.25 2.12 -1.82
CA ASN A 181 9.93 2.69 -2.99
C ASN A 181 10.97 3.73 -2.57
N MET A 182 12.24 3.50 -2.93
CA MET A 182 13.36 4.35 -2.53
C MET A 182 13.18 5.81 -2.97
N ALA A 183 12.75 6.06 -4.22
CA ALA A 183 12.59 7.41 -4.73
C ALA A 183 11.48 8.19 -4.00
N VAL A 184 10.38 7.52 -3.65
CA VAL A 184 9.29 8.13 -2.87
C VAL A 184 9.75 8.41 -1.44
N ALA A 185 10.40 7.44 -0.79
CA ALA A 185 10.95 7.62 0.55
C ALA A 185 11.98 8.75 0.59
N TYR A 186 12.86 8.83 -0.43
CA TYR A 186 13.82 9.92 -0.57
C TYR A 186 13.14 11.28 -0.72
N GLY A 187 12.07 11.37 -1.52
CA GLY A 187 11.29 12.60 -1.70
C GLY A 187 10.58 13.10 -0.43
N LEU A 188 10.46 12.26 0.60
CA LEU A 188 9.90 12.61 1.90
C LEU A 188 10.95 13.00 2.96
N ARG A 189 12.25 12.92 2.62
CA ARG A 189 13.32 13.25 3.55
C ARG A 189 13.24 14.70 4.03
N GLY A 190 13.46 14.88 5.33
CA GLY A 190 13.39 16.18 5.97
C GLY A 190 11.97 16.73 6.15
N THR A 191 10.95 15.98 5.73
CA THR A 191 9.55 16.31 6.00
C THR A 191 9.05 15.61 7.28
N PRO A 192 7.87 15.97 7.80
CA PRO A 192 7.26 15.24 8.92
C PRO A 192 6.97 13.76 8.64
N TYR A 193 7.08 13.32 7.40
CA TYR A 193 6.82 11.95 6.93
C TYR A 193 8.09 11.16 6.62
N ASP A 194 9.25 11.70 6.99
CA ASP A 194 10.54 11.02 6.84
C ASP A 194 10.60 9.74 7.69
N ILE A 195 11.39 8.78 7.22
CA ILE A 195 11.64 7.53 7.95
C ILE A 195 12.69 7.82 9.03
N PRO A 196 12.38 7.63 10.33
CA PRO A 196 13.35 7.77 11.38
C PRO A 196 14.45 6.73 11.24
N ALA A 197 15.71 7.13 11.39
CA ALA A 197 16.85 6.21 11.29
C ALA A 197 16.93 5.27 12.51
N GLU A 198 16.65 5.81 13.70
CA GLU A 198 16.74 5.06 14.95
C GLU A 198 15.59 4.06 15.09
N GLY A 199 15.92 2.84 15.53
CA GLY A 199 14.94 1.77 15.75
C GLY A 199 14.27 1.25 14.46
N THR A 200 14.84 1.54 13.29
CA THR A 200 14.29 1.15 11.98
C THR A 200 15.08 0.01 11.36
N VAL A 201 14.37 -1.01 10.89
CA VAL A 201 14.85 -1.96 9.88
C VAL A 201 14.37 -1.47 8.53
N LEU A 202 15.29 -0.99 7.69
CA LEU A 202 14.94 -0.38 6.41
C LEU A 202 14.84 -1.43 5.31
N SER A 203 13.66 -1.52 4.66
CA SER A 203 13.41 -2.32 3.47
C SER A 203 13.10 -1.42 2.28
N LEU A 204 13.95 -1.42 1.28
CA LEU A 204 13.78 -0.59 0.09
C LEU A 204 13.53 -1.45 -1.15
N SER A 205 12.58 -1.03 -1.95
CA SER A 205 12.25 -1.63 -3.25
C SER A 205 12.49 -0.62 -4.39
N LEU A 206 12.59 -1.15 -5.62
CA LEU A 206 12.80 -0.37 -6.85
C LEU A 206 14.10 0.45 -6.83
N ILE A 207 15.11 0.01 -6.11
CA ILE A 207 16.39 0.70 -6.01
C ILE A 207 17.19 0.63 -7.33
N HIS A 208 17.00 -0.43 -8.12
CA HIS A 208 17.68 -0.62 -9.41
C HIS A 208 16.87 -0.12 -10.62
N ILE A 209 15.60 0.24 -10.42
CA ILE A 209 14.71 0.73 -11.50
C ILE A 209 14.74 2.27 -11.57
N SER A 210 15.37 2.92 -10.59
CA SER A 210 15.49 4.38 -10.54
C SER A 210 16.61 4.94 -11.44
N GLU A 211 17.36 4.09 -12.11
CA GLU A 211 18.50 4.47 -12.97
C GLU A 211 18.32 4.23 -14.48
N PRO A 212 17.18 4.41 -15.10
CA PRO A 212 17.12 4.09 -16.53
C PRO A 212 17.31 5.28 -17.45
N THR A 213 17.55 6.46 -16.94
CA THR A 213 17.55 7.64 -17.80
C THR A 213 18.58 8.67 -17.38
N ARG A 214 19.79 8.22 -17.06
CA ARG A 214 20.94 9.08 -17.21
C ARG A 214 21.21 9.16 -18.71
N PRO A 215 21.04 10.31 -19.39
CA PRO A 215 21.56 10.44 -20.74
C PRO A 215 23.06 10.14 -20.67
N GLU A 216 23.54 9.24 -21.52
CA GLU A 216 24.96 9.08 -21.74
C GLU A 216 25.51 10.49 -22.03
N PRO A 217 26.61 10.92 -21.38
CA PRO A 217 27.21 12.20 -21.71
C PRO A 217 27.65 12.15 -23.16
N ILE A 218 27.14 13.10 -23.95
CA ILE A 218 27.54 13.33 -25.32
C ILE A 218 29.00 13.80 -25.34
#